data_727d8baa8726e427ced1c9a77f65b84e
#
_entry.id   727d8baa8726e427ced1c9a77f65b84e
#
_cell.length_a   1.000
_cell.length_b   1.000
_cell.length_c   1.000
_cell.angle_alpha   90.00
_cell.angle_beta   90.00
_cell.angle_gamma   90.00
#
_symmetry.space_group_name_H-M   'P 1'
#
loop_
_entity.id
_entity.type
_entity.pdbx_description
1 polymer ?
#
loop_
_entity_poly.entity_id
_entity_poly.type
_entity_poly.pdbx_seq_one_letter_code
_entity_poly.pdbx_strand_id
1 'polypeptide(L)'
;MATLEVFAHLTVRPGQLEGFKKQAAECIRITREKDTRTLRYDWFLTSDGTECEVHESYTGPEGLIEHNSHILEARNRLFKDYADNHFMTLYGEASQPLLDLFKAHGVGFKWFHFMQGLEPSPAIPSRIPVAAGETRPRA
;
A
#
# COMPACT_ATOMS: atom_id res chain seq x y z
N MET A 1 -10.18 -13.77 -5.05
CA MET A 1 -10.20 -12.40 -4.58
C MET A 1 -9.11 -11.59 -5.18
N ALA A 2 -9.44 -10.41 -5.61
CA ALA A 2 -8.47 -9.56 -6.25
C ALA A 2 -7.55 -8.91 -5.22
N THR A 3 -6.25 -9.01 -5.43
CA THR A 3 -5.31 -8.26 -4.60
C THR A 3 -5.30 -6.80 -5.02
N LEU A 4 -4.91 -5.94 -4.10
CA LEU A 4 -4.71 -4.52 -4.36
C LEU A 4 -3.28 -4.17 -4.02
N GLU A 5 -2.56 -3.58 -4.98
CA GLU A 5 -1.22 -3.06 -4.76
C GLU A 5 -1.30 -1.54 -4.67
N VAL A 6 -0.57 -0.97 -3.74
CA VAL A 6 -0.58 0.47 -3.52
C VAL A 6 0.83 0.97 -3.33
N PHE A 7 1.16 2.09 -3.98
CA PHE A 7 2.41 2.79 -3.74
C PHE A 7 2.04 4.16 -3.17
N ALA A 8 2.48 4.41 -1.94
CA ALA A 8 2.25 5.70 -1.30
C ALA A 8 3.53 6.53 -1.39
N HIS A 9 3.41 7.74 -1.94
CA HIS A 9 4.53 8.66 -2.05
C HIS A 9 4.46 9.70 -0.95
N LEU A 10 5.60 9.98 -0.31
CA LEU A 10 5.73 10.97 0.75
C LEU A 10 7.02 11.76 0.56
N THR A 11 7.00 13.03 0.93
CA THR A 11 8.20 13.85 1.03
C THR A 11 8.55 14.03 2.50
N VAL A 12 9.78 13.73 2.89
CA VAL A 12 10.24 13.91 4.26
C VAL A 12 10.54 15.39 4.48
N ARG A 13 10.00 15.98 5.53
CA ARG A 13 10.26 17.38 5.82
C ARG A 13 11.73 17.61 6.17
N PRO A 14 12.31 18.71 5.71
CA PRO A 14 13.71 19.03 6.02
C PRO A 14 13.98 18.97 7.53
N GLY A 15 15.05 18.29 7.90
CA GLY A 15 15.44 18.16 9.30
C GLY A 15 14.64 17.17 10.13
N GLN A 16 13.66 16.47 9.53
CA GLN A 16 12.78 15.60 10.27
C GLN A 16 12.98 14.09 10.00
N LEU A 17 14.08 13.73 9.36
CA LEU A 17 14.31 12.34 8.96
C LEU A 17 14.25 11.35 10.13
N GLU A 18 14.89 11.68 11.25
CA GLU A 18 14.90 10.75 12.39
C GLU A 18 13.53 10.58 13.01
N GLY A 19 12.77 11.67 13.15
CA GLY A 19 11.39 11.59 13.62
C GLY A 19 10.51 10.85 12.65
N PHE A 20 10.71 11.07 11.35
CA PHE A 20 10.00 10.35 10.29
C PHE A 20 10.23 8.84 10.42
N LYS A 21 11.49 8.42 10.58
CA LYS A 21 11.82 7.00 10.73
C LYS A 21 11.16 6.37 11.95
N LYS A 22 11.14 7.09 13.07
CA LYS A 22 10.50 6.60 14.28
C LYS A 22 8.99 6.46 14.10
N GLN A 23 8.37 7.43 13.46
CA GLN A 23 6.93 7.38 13.21
C GLN A 23 6.57 6.30 12.20
N ALA A 24 7.40 6.09 11.19
CA ALA A 24 7.24 4.99 10.24
C ALA A 24 7.31 3.64 10.98
N ALA A 25 8.27 3.49 11.87
CA ALA A 25 8.39 2.27 12.68
C ALA A 25 7.14 2.02 13.52
N GLU A 26 6.50 3.07 14.02
CA GLU A 26 5.25 2.96 14.76
C GLU A 26 4.12 2.48 13.87
N CYS A 27 3.99 3.03 12.66
CA CYS A 27 3.01 2.57 11.69
C CYS A 27 3.22 1.08 11.35
N ILE A 28 4.46 0.68 11.17
CA ILE A 28 4.80 -0.71 10.87
C ILE A 28 4.44 -1.63 12.05
N ARG A 29 4.75 -1.20 13.27
CA ARG A 29 4.44 -1.98 14.47
C ARG A 29 2.93 -2.22 14.59
N ILE A 30 2.13 -1.17 14.43
CA ILE A 30 0.68 -1.27 14.52
C ILE A 30 0.14 -2.21 13.43
N THR A 31 0.65 -2.08 12.22
CA THR A 31 0.26 -2.91 11.09
C THR A 31 0.54 -4.39 11.38
N ARG A 32 1.74 -4.69 11.88
CA ARG A 32 2.13 -6.06 12.22
C ARG A 32 1.22 -6.65 13.31
N GLU A 33 0.84 -5.85 14.27
CA GLU A 33 0.04 -6.33 15.39
C GLU A 33 -1.45 -6.45 15.10
N LYS A 34 -1.97 -5.58 14.25
CA LYS A 34 -3.42 -5.47 14.10
C LYS A 34 -4.00 -5.88 12.76
N ASP A 35 -3.27 -5.69 11.68
CA ASP A 35 -3.82 -5.96 10.35
C ASP A 35 -3.96 -7.45 10.10
N THR A 36 -5.06 -7.83 9.44
CA THR A 36 -5.34 -9.23 9.11
C THR A 36 -5.30 -9.49 7.61
N ARG A 37 -5.25 -8.45 6.78
CA ARG A 37 -5.33 -8.55 5.31
C ARG A 37 -4.20 -7.86 4.59
N THR A 38 -3.18 -7.42 5.30
CA THR A 38 -2.01 -6.76 4.74
C THR A 38 -0.97 -7.81 4.41
N LEU A 39 -0.56 -7.86 3.13
CA LEU A 39 0.43 -8.81 2.65
C LEU A 39 1.82 -8.20 2.61
N ARG A 40 1.89 -6.88 2.43
CA ARG A 40 3.15 -6.17 2.31
C ARG A 40 2.98 -4.74 2.80
N TYR A 41 4.00 -4.23 3.47
CA TYR A 41 4.01 -2.85 3.96
C TYR A 41 5.47 -2.44 4.12
N ASP A 42 6.12 -2.19 2.99
CA ASP A 42 7.56 -1.93 2.93
C ASP A 42 7.82 -0.47 2.63
N TRP A 43 8.71 0.13 3.38
CA TRP A 43 9.06 1.54 3.26
C TRP A 43 10.44 1.69 2.65
N PHE A 44 10.57 2.55 1.65
CA PHE A 44 11.80 2.81 0.92
C PHE A 44 12.12 4.28 0.95
N LEU A 45 13.39 4.62 1.15
CA LEU A 45 13.86 6.01 1.15
C LEU A 45 14.86 6.22 0.03
N THR A 46 14.86 7.43 -0.53
CA THR A 46 15.96 7.86 -1.41
C THR A 46 17.26 7.94 -0.59
N SER A 47 18.40 7.88 -1.27
CA SER A 47 19.70 7.89 -0.58
C SER A 47 19.92 9.16 0.25
N ASP A 48 19.32 10.28 -0.17
CA ASP A 48 19.42 11.53 0.56
C ASP A 48 18.35 11.67 1.66
N GLY A 49 17.45 10.70 1.78
CA GLY A 49 16.43 10.69 2.82
C GLY A 49 15.32 11.71 2.63
N THR A 50 15.16 12.28 1.44
CA THR A 50 14.15 13.32 1.22
C THR A 50 12.82 12.78 0.72
N GLU A 51 12.79 11.61 0.12
CA GLU A 51 11.56 11.04 -0.41
C GLU A 51 11.39 9.59 0.01
N CYS A 52 10.15 9.20 0.23
CA CYS A 52 9.78 7.87 0.65
C CYS A 52 8.69 7.32 -0.24
N GLU A 53 8.81 6.03 -0.56
CA GLU A 53 7.73 5.29 -1.20
C GLU A 53 7.41 4.11 -0.30
N VAL A 54 6.12 3.89 -0.05
CA VAL A 54 5.66 2.74 0.72
C VAL A 54 4.97 1.79 -0.25
N HIS A 55 5.46 0.57 -0.34
CA HIS A 55 4.85 -0.45 -1.17
C HIS A 55 3.93 -1.28 -0.29
N GLU A 56 2.65 -1.25 -0.62
CA GLU A 56 1.61 -1.89 0.18
C GLU A 56 0.88 -2.91 -0.68
N SER A 57 0.53 -4.03 -0.09
CA SER A 57 -0.21 -5.07 -0.78
C SER A 57 -1.26 -5.64 0.16
N TYR A 58 -2.46 -5.80 -0.35
CA TYR A 58 -3.62 -6.25 0.44
C TYR A 58 -4.35 -7.36 -0.28
N THR A 59 -5.06 -8.19 0.46
CA THR A 59 -5.88 -9.26 -0.13
C THR A 59 -7.05 -8.70 -0.93
N GLY A 60 -7.36 -7.43 -0.76
CA GLY A 60 -8.40 -6.70 -1.48
C GLY A 60 -8.55 -5.31 -0.92
N PRO A 61 -9.46 -4.49 -1.46
CA PRO A 61 -9.67 -3.11 -0.99
C PRO A 61 -10.00 -3.01 0.50
N GLU A 62 -10.70 -4.00 1.03
CA GLU A 62 -11.06 -4.02 2.45
C GLU A 62 -9.83 -4.06 3.36
N GLY A 63 -8.74 -4.65 2.87
CA GLY A 63 -7.48 -4.69 3.61
C GLY A 63 -6.89 -3.30 3.81
N LEU A 64 -6.96 -2.45 2.79
CA LEU A 64 -6.47 -1.08 2.92
C LEU A 64 -7.39 -0.26 3.84
N ILE A 65 -8.70 -0.47 3.76
CA ILE A 65 -9.65 0.20 4.65
C ILE A 65 -9.35 -0.18 6.11
N GLU A 66 -9.18 -1.47 6.37
CA GLU A 66 -8.82 -1.96 7.70
C GLU A 66 -7.50 -1.34 8.17
N HIS A 67 -6.48 -1.42 7.32
CA HIS A 67 -5.16 -0.87 7.61
C HIS A 67 -5.24 0.60 8.01
N ASN A 68 -5.93 1.40 7.21
CA ASN A 68 -6.05 2.83 7.48
C ASN A 68 -6.72 3.10 8.83
N SER A 69 -7.71 2.30 9.21
CA SER A 69 -8.36 2.48 10.50
C SER A 69 -7.41 2.20 11.67
N HIS A 70 -6.53 1.23 11.53
CA HIS A 70 -5.58 0.88 12.57
C HIS A 70 -4.47 1.92 12.73
N ILE A 71 -3.95 2.45 11.62
CA ILE A 71 -2.83 3.39 11.70
C ILE A 71 -3.25 4.86 11.71
N LEU A 72 -4.54 5.13 11.70
CA LEU A 72 -5.05 6.50 11.49
C LEU A 72 -4.37 7.55 12.37
N GLU A 73 -4.26 7.28 13.66
CA GLU A 73 -3.65 8.21 14.58
C GLU A 73 -2.15 8.39 14.31
N ALA A 74 -1.44 7.28 14.13
CA ALA A 74 -0.01 7.31 13.84
C ALA A 74 0.26 7.98 12.48
N ARG A 75 -0.60 7.72 11.50
CA ARG A 75 -0.53 8.35 10.19
C ARG A 75 -0.75 9.86 10.26
N ASN A 76 -1.75 10.28 11.02
CA ASN A 76 -2.02 11.71 11.18
C ASN A 76 -0.83 12.42 11.80
N ARG A 77 -0.18 11.79 12.75
CA ARG A 77 1.02 12.36 13.36
C ARG A 77 2.19 12.42 12.38
N LEU A 78 2.32 11.41 11.53
CA LEU A 78 3.35 11.39 10.48
C LEU A 78 3.22 12.62 9.58
N PHE A 79 2.00 12.90 9.10
CA PHE A 79 1.77 14.04 8.21
C PHE A 79 1.78 15.38 8.93
N LYS A 80 1.42 15.40 10.19
CA LYS A 80 1.46 16.63 10.95
C LYS A 80 2.88 17.12 11.18
N ASP A 81 3.78 16.20 11.54
CA ASP A 81 5.11 16.58 12.00
C ASP A 81 6.26 16.28 11.05
N TYR A 82 6.15 15.28 10.19
CA TYR A 82 7.32 14.73 9.51
C TYR A 82 7.25 14.63 8.00
N ALA A 83 6.10 14.65 7.39
CA ALA A 83 5.96 14.37 5.97
C ALA A 83 4.95 15.26 5.26
N ASP A 84 5.15 15.44 3.95
CA ASP A 84 4.27 16.21 3.08
C ASP A 84 4.04 15.44 1.78
N ASN A 85 3.19 16.01 0.94
CA ASN A 85 2.98 15.56 -0.45
C ASN A 85 2.56 14.10 -0.58
N HIS A 86 1.61 13.71 0.26
CA HIS A 86 1.08 12.34 0.23
C HIS A 86 0.27 12.12 -1.04
N PHE A 87 0.64 11.10 -1.79
CA PHE A 87 -0.08 10.71 -2.98
C PHE A 87 -0.08 9.19 -3.10
N MET A 88 -1.22 8.62 -3.48
CA MET A 88 -1.35 7.17 -3.59
C MET A 88 -1.49 6.75 -5.05
N THR A 89 -0.84 5.67 -5.43
CA THR A 89 -1.05 5.03 -6.73
C THR A 89 -1.58 3.63 -6.48
N LEU A 90 -2.75 3.32 -7.05
CA LEU A 90 -3.41 2.04 -6.86
C LEU A 90 -3.30 1.20 -8.12
N TYR A 91 -3.07 -0.09 -7.95
CA TYR A 91 -2.97 -1.05 -9.05
C TYR A 91 -3.90 -2.23 -8.75
N GLY A 92 -4.89 -2.44 -9.60
CA GLY A 92 -5.83 -3.55 -9.46
C GLY A 92 -7.23 -3.11 -9.10
N GLU A 93 -7.86 -3.85 -8.22
CA GLU A 93 -9.26 -3.60 -7.89
C GLU A 93 -9.41 -2.65 -6.70
N ALA A 94 -10.24 -1.64 -6.87
CA ALA A 94 -10.64 -0.77 -5.77
C ALA A 94 -12.15 -0.86 -5.62
N SER A 95 -12.63 -0.49 -4.45
CA SER A 95 -14.07 -0.50 -4.19
C SER A 95 -14.56 0.94 -3.97
N GLN A 96 -15.84 1.16 -4.12
CA GLN A 96 -16.41 2.47 -3.85
C GLN A 96 -16.14 2.93 -2.40
N PRO A 97 -16.30 2.06 -1.37
CA PRO A 97 -15.94 2.47 0.00
C PRO A 97 -14.49 2.94 0.13
N LEU A 98 -13.54 2.32 -0.58
CA LEU A 98 -12.14 2.75 -0.55
C LEU A 98 -11.96 4.12 -1.19
N LEU A 99 -12.60 4.35 -2.35
CA LEU A 99 -12.52 5.64 -3.04
C LEU A 99 -13.15 6.74 -2.19
N ASP A 100 -14.25 6.43 -1.51
CA ASP A 100 -14.90 7.36 -0.60
C ASP A 100 -14.00 7.71 0.59
N LEU A 101 -13.25 6.73 1.08
CA LEU A 101 -12.30 6.93 2.17
C LEU A 101 -11.20 7.92 1.76
N PHE A 102 -10.64 7.75 0.57
CA PHE A 102 -9.62 8.68 0.06
C PHE A 102 -10.18 10.09 -0.06
N LYS A 103 -11.41 10.21 -0.55
CA LYS A 103 -12.07 11.50 -0.68
C LYS A 103 -12.26 12.15 0.69
N ALA A 104 -12.73 11.37 1.66
CA ALA A 104 -12.98 11.87 3.01
C ALA A 104 -11.70 12.37 3.69
N HIS A 105 -10.56 11.76 3.39
CA HIS A 105 -9.28 12.15 3.96
C HIS A 105 -8.49 13.12 3.08
N GLY A 106 -9.04 13.52 1.95
CA GLY A 106 -8.36 14.44 1.04
C GLY A 106 -7.10 13.87 0.42
N VAL A 107 -7.03 12.55 0.24
CA VAL A 107 -5.86 11.90 -0.32
C VAL A 107 -5.95 11.90 -1.84
N GLY A 108 -4.94 12.47 -2.50
CA GLY A 108 -4.83 12.40 -3.95
C GLY A 108 -4.40 11.01 -4.38
N PHE A 109 -4.99 10.51 -5.44
CA PHE A 109 -4.62 9.19 -5.93
C PHE A 109 -4.79 9.05 -7.43
N LYS A 110 -4.12 8.03 -7.98
CA LYS A 110 -4.25 7.62 -9.36
C LYS A 110 -4.50 6.11 -9.36
N TRP A 111 -5.41 5.65 -10.19
CA TRP A 111 -5.83 4.26 -10.20
C TRP A 111 -5.56 3.64 -11.55
N PHE A 112 -4.81 2.54 -11.55
CA PHE A 112 -4.51 1.77 -12.74
C PHE A 112 -5.17 0.41 -12.63
N HIS A 113 -5.91 0.04 -13.68
CA HIS A 113 -6.54 -1.27 -13.78
C HIS A 113 -5.57 -2.24 -14.42
N PHE A 114 -5.63 -3.49 -14.00
CA PHE A 114 -4.79 -4.51 -14.64
C PHE A 114 -5.15 -4.61 -16.12
N MET A 115 -4.16 -4.57 -16.98
CA MET A 115 -4.37 -4.69 -18.39
C MET A 115 -3.92 -6.05 -18.88
N GLN A 116 -2.66 -6.38 -18.65
CA GLN A 116 -2.08 -7.60 -19.20
C GLN A 116 -0.71 -7.81 -18.57
N GLY A 117 -0.33 -9.06 -18.36
CA GLY A 117 0.96 -9.40 -17.81
C GLY A 117 1.45 -10.72 -18.35
N LEU A 118 2.56 -11.20 -17.79
CA LEU A 118 3.13 -12.48 -18.15
C LEU A 118 2.20 -13.61 -17.76
N GLU A 119 1.62 -13.52 -16.57
CA GLU A 119 0.65 -14.48 -16.07
C GLU A 119 -0.76 -13.93 -16.26
N PRO A 120 -1.80 -14.76 -16.23
CA PRO A 120 -3.18 -14.27 -16.19
C PRO A 120 -3.37 -13.29 -15.03
N SER A 121 -4.48 -12.55 -15.09
CA SER A 121 -4.74 -11.49 -14.12
C SER A 121 -4.48 -11.94 -12.69
N PRO A 122 -3.68 -11.19 -11.93
CA PRO A 122 -3.45 -11.50 -10.52
C PRO A 122 -4.70 -11.36 -9.67
N ALA A 123 -5.74 -10.75 -10.23
CA ALA A 123 -6.99 -10.61 -9.51
C ALA A 123 -7.75 -11.91 -9.44
N ILE A 124 -7.46 -12.85 -10.30
CA ILE A 124 -8.16 -14.10 -10.34
C ILE A 124 -7.15 -15.16 -9.96
N PRO A 125 -7.41 -15.86 -8.88
CA PRO A 125 -6.53 -16.92 -8.51
C PRO A 125 -6.68 -17.94 -9.58
N SER A 126 -5.84 -17.84 -10.29
CA SER A 126 -5.94 -18.28 -11.40
C SER A 126 -5.96 -19.52 -11.64
N ARG A 127 -5.86 -20.13 -10.91
CA ARG A 127 -5.43 -21.17 -11.51
C ARG A 127 -5.70 -22.30 -10.75
N ILE A 128 -6.25 -23.16 -11.42
CA ILE A 128 -6.15 -24.53 -11.10
C ILE A 128 -4.76 -24.78 -10.65
N PRO A 129 -4.56 -25.27 -9.43
CA PRO A 129 -3.22 -25.60 -8.99
C PRO A 129 -2.56 -26.53 -9.98
N VAL A 130 -1.37 -26.18 -10.36
CA VAL A 130 -0.60 -27.01 -11.27
C VAL A 130 -0.19 -28.28 -10.54
N ALA A 131 -0.43 -29.40 -11.16
CA ALA A 131 -0.05 -30.68 -10.56
C ALA A 131 1.48 -30.75 -10.43
N ALA A 132 1.94 -31.51 -9.44
CA ALA A 132 3.35 -31.66 -9.23
C ALA A 132 4.03 -32.16 -10.49
N GLY A 133 5.07 -31.51 -10.89
CA GLY A 133 5.80 -31.86 -12.10
C GLY A 133 5.35 -31.20 -13.36
N GLU A 134 4.24 -30.48 -13.33
CA GLU A 134 3.80 -29.70 -14.47
C GLU A 134 4.39 -28.32 -14.44
N THR A 135 4.73 -27.79 -15.61
CA THR A 135 5.18 -26.41 -15.69
C THR A 135 4.05 -25.60 -16.26
N ARG A 136 3.87 -24.42 -15.70
CA ARG A 136 2.88 -23.52 -16.21
C ARG A 136 3.41 -22.87 -17.47
N PRO A 137 2.62 -22.84 -18.54
CA PRO A 137 3.04 -22.15 -19.75
C PRO A 137 3.22 -20.66 -19.46
N ARG A 138 4.23 -20.09 -20.04
CA ARG A 138 4.40 -18.66 -19.95
C ARG A 138 3.65 -18.01 -21.09
N ALA A 139 3.10 -16.88 -20.81
CA ALA A 139 2.37 -16.15 -21.83
C ALA A 139 3.30 -15.56 -22.86
#